data_8fcced0b2130392abdb4b748f1328ee3
#
_entry.id   8fcced0b2130392abdb4b748f1328ee3
#
_cell.length_a   1.000
_cell.length_b   1.000
_cell.length_c   1.000
_cell.angle_alpha   90.00
_cell.angle_beta   90.00
_cell.angle_gamma   90.00
#
_symmetry.space_group_name_H-M   'P 1'
#
loop_
_entity.id
_entity.type
_entity.pdbx_description
1 polymer ?
#
loop_
_entity_poly.entity_id
_entity_poly.type
_entity_poly.pdbx_seq_one_letter_code
_entity_poly.pdbx_strand_id
1 'polypeptide(L)'
;MSQQPLCLIVDDSRVIRRMAKDILVSLGLRTAEAEHGLAAVEFCRRTAPEFVLLDWNMPEMDGISCLRALRGMDLNPRPIVVMCTTENGLAKIREALESGADEYIMKPYDREVLLDKLAQVGLVERA
;
A
#
# COMPACT_ATOMS: atom_id res chain seq x y z
N MET A 1 -0.15 25.85 2.34
CA MET A 1 -1.08 24.88 1.77
C MET A 1 -0.53 23.47 1.90
N SER A 2 -1.29 22.60 2.48
CA SER A 2 -0.86 21.20 2.57
C SER A 2 -1.13 20.49 1.25
N GLN A 3 -0.19 19.68 0.81
CA GLN A 3 -0.37 18.81 -0.35
C GLN A 3 -1.18 17.59 0.07
N GLN A 4 -1.91 17.03 -0.88
CA GLN A 4 -2.59 15.77 -0.63
C GLN A 4 -1.57 14.66 -0.38
N PRO A 5 -1.91 13.66 0.44
CA PRO A 5 -1.02 12.54 0.68
C PRO A 5 -0.61 11.84 -0.61
N LEU A 6 0.63 11.38 -0.63
CA LEU A 6 1.17 10.60 -1.75
C LEU A 6 1.03 9.13 -1.46
N CYS A 7 0.36 8.41 -2.35
CA CYS A 7 0.12 6.97 -2.24
C CYS A 7 0.98 6.24 -3.27
N LEU A 8 1.79 5.31 -2.81
CA LEU A 8 2.57 4.44 -3.69
C LEU A 8 1.81 3.14 -3.88
N ILE A 9 1.52 2.80 -5.13
CA ILE A 9 0.82 1.56 -5.49
C ILE A 9 1.86 0.56 -5.99
N VAL A 10 2.01 -0.55 -5.27
CA VAL A 10 3.01 -1.57 -5.58
C VAL A 10 2.30 -2.86 -5.94
N ASP A 11 2.34 -3.23 -7.21
CA ASP A 11 1.69 -4.42 -7.74
C ASP A 11 2.33 -4.73 -9.09
N ASP A 12 2.56 -6.00 -9.39
CA ASP A 12 3.16 -6.39 -10.68
C ASP A 12 2.14 -6.35 -11.83
N SER A 13 0.85 -6.25 -11.52
CA SER A 13 -0.19 -6.15 -12.53
C SER A 13 -0.48 -4.69 -12.88
N ARG A 14 -0.25 -4.34 -14.14
CA ARG A 14 -0.54 -3.01 -14.64
C ARG A 14 -2.03 -2.66 -14.53
N VAL A 15 -2.89 -3.65 -14.77
CA VAL A 15 -4.34 -3.46 -14.69
C VAL A 15 -4.77 -3.15 -13.25
N ILE A 16 -4.23 -3.88 -12.29
CA ILE A 16 -4.54 -3.66 -10.87
C ILE A 16 -4.03 -2.29 -10.42
N ARG A 17 -2.80 -1.91 -10.82
CA ARG A 17 -2.27 -0.58 -10.49
C ARG A 17 -3.18 0.52 -11.05
N ARG A 18 -3.65 0.36 -12.29
CA ARG A 18 -4.53 1.36 -12.91
C ARG A 18 -5.85 1.48 -12.15
N MET A 19 -6.44 0.34 -11.78
CA MET A 19 -7.68 0.32 -11.01
C MET A 19 -7.49 1.05 -9.67
N ALA A 20 -6.44 0.71 -8.94
CA ALA A 20 -6.15 1.34 -7.66
C ALA A 20 -5.90 2.84 -7.82
N LYS A 21 -5.13 3.21 -8.84
CA LYS A 21 -4.86 4.62 -9.14
C LYS A 21 -6.15 5.40 -9.38
N ASP A 22 -7.04 4.85 -10.20
CA ASP A 22 -8.28 5.54 -10.52
C ASP A 22 -9.12 5.78 -9.25
N ILE A 23 -9.17 4.81 -8.35
CA ILE A 23 -9.88 4.96 -7.08
C ILE A 23 -9.22 6.06 -6.23
N LEU A 24 -7.92 5.98 -6.03
CA LEU A 24 -7.19 6.91 -5.16
C LEU A 24 -7.26 8.34 -5.69
N VAL A 25 -7.12 8.52 -7.00
CA VAL A 25 -7.22 9.83 -7.62
C VAL A 25 -8.64 10.38 -7.44
N SER A 26 -9.67 9.54 -7.55
CA SER A 26 -11.06 9.97 -7.33
C SER A 26 -11.30 10.45 -5.90
N LEU A 27 -10.46 10.04 -4.96
CA LEU A 27 -10.53 10.46 -3.56
C LEU A 27 -9.66 11.68 -3.28
N GLY A 28 -9.04 12.26 -4.29
CA GLY A 28 -8.23 13.46 -4.16
C GLY A 28 -6.78 13.21 -3.75
N LEU A 29 -6.31 11.96 -3.83
CA LEU A 29 -4.97 11.61 -3.41
C LEU A 29 -4.00 11.63 -4.59
N ARG A 30 -2.73 11.92 -4.30
CA ARG A 30 -1.66 11.82 -5.29
C ARG A 30 -1.19 10.37 -5.34
N THR A 31 -0.76 9.90 -6.51
CA THR A 31 -0.34 8.52 -6.69
C THR A 31 0.99 8.40 -7.41
N ALA A 32 1.72 7.35 -7.08
CA ALA A 32 2.88 6.88 -7.83
C ALA A 32 2.79 5.36 -7.89
N GLU A 33 3.55 4.74 -8.77
CA GLU A 33 3.46 3.30 -9.00
C GLU A 33 4.84 2.66 -8.96
N ALA A 34 4.87 1.42 -8.48
CA ALA A 34 6.05 0.56 -8.57
C ALA A 34 5.56 -0.82 -8.98
N GLU A 35 6.29 -1.48 -9.88
CA GLU A 35 5.86 -2.76 -10.43
C GLU A 35 6.40 -3.96 -9.66
N HIS A 36 7.27 -3.74 -8.70
CA HIS A 36 7.81 -4.81 -7.83
C HIS A 36 8.43 -4.21 -6.58
N GLY A 37 8.80 -5.08 -5.64
CA GLY A 37 9.29 -4.66 -4.33
C GLY A 37 10.56 -3.85 -4.35
N LEU A 38 11.51 -4.21 -5.23
CA LEU A 38 12.77 -3.46 -5.31
C LEU A 38 12.54 -2.03 -5.79
N ALA A 39 11.66 -1.84 -6.77
CA ALA A 39 11.30 -0.51 -7.25
C ALA A 39 10.61 0.30 -6.15
N ALA A 40 9.79 -0.36 -5.33
CA ALA A 40 9.11 0.30 -4.21
C ALA A 40 10.12 0.78 -3.17
N VAL A 41 11.08 -0.06 -2.80
CA VAL A 41 12.12 0.30 -1.83
C VAL A 41 12.94 1.48 -2.36
N GLU A 42 13.31 1.41 -3.64
CA GLU A 42 14.10 2.48 -4.26
C GLU A 42 13.33 3.80 -4.31
N PHE A 43 12.03 3.73 -4.64
CA PHE A 43 11.17 4.90 -4.61
C PHE A 43 11.15 5.54 -3.22
N CYS A 44 10.97 4.71 -2.19
CA CYS A 44 10.87 5.20 -0.81
C CYS A 44 12.17 5.81 -0.30
N ARG A 45 13.32 5.41 -0.83
CA ARG A 45 14.59 6.03 -0.47
C ARG A 45 14.66 7.47 -0.93
N ARG A 46 14.06 7.80 -2.06
CA ARG A 46 14.09 9.13 -2.65
C ARG A 46 12.92 9.99 -2.23
N THR A 47 11.76 9.38 -2.08
CA THR A 47 10.52 10.08 -1.76
C THR A 47 9.73 9.23 -0.78
N ALA A 48 9.54 9.72 0.45
CA ALA A 48 8.78 8.97 1.45
C ALA A 48 7.28 9.20 1.21
N PRO A 49 6.54 8.19 0.73
CA PRO A 49 5.09 8.34 0.59
C PRO A 49 4.42 8.25 1.94
N GLU A 50 3.27 8.86 2.09
CA GLU A 50 2.47 8.75 3.31
C GLU A 50 1.77 7.40 3.39
N PHE A 51 1.53 6.76 2.23
CA PHE A 51 0.76 5.53 2.15
C PHE A 51 1.32 4.61 1.08
N VAL A 52 1.38 3.31 1.39
CA VAL A 52 1.81 2.28 0.43
C VAL A 52 0.73 1.20 0.38
N LEU A 53 0.19 0.97 -0.81
CA LEU A 53 -0.72 -0.13 -1.09
C LEU A 53 0.14 -1.23 -1.71
N LEU A 54 0.39 -2.31 -0.97
CA LEU A 54 1.46 -3.26 -1.27
C LEU A 54 0.91 -4.65 -1.54
N ASP A 55 1.07 -5.12 -2.76
CA ASP A 55 0.67 -6.47 -3.14
C ASP A 55 1.56 -7.51 -2.46
N TRP A 56 0.95 -8.59 -1.99
CA TRP A 56 1.69 -9.68 -1.35
C TRP A 56 2.45 -10.53 -2.36
N ASN A 57 1.78 -10.92 -3.45
CA ASN A 57 2.33 -11.88 -4.41
C ASN A 57 2.99 -11.17 -5.58
N MET A 58 4.31 -11.03 -5.51
CA MET A 58 5.12 -10.40 -6.56
C MET A 58 6.34 -11.26 -6.84
N PRO A 59 6.87 -11.21 -8.07
CA PRO A 59 8.11 -11.92 -8.39
C PRO A 59 9.30 -11.28 -7.67
N GLU A 60 10.33 -12.06 -7.46
CA GLU A 60 11.64 -11.68 -6.89
C GLU A 60 11.56 -11.29 -5.41
N MET A 61 10.90 -10.18 -5.08
CA MET A 61 10.72 -9.75 -3.69
C MET A 61 9.23 -9.70 -3.39
N ASP A 62 8.73 -10.61 -2.56
CA ASP A 62 7.32 -10.61 -2.20
C ASP A 62 6.97 -9.43 -1.28
N GLY A 63 5.66 -9.26 -1.05
CA GLY A 63 5.19 -8.12 -0.28
C GLY A 63 5.68 -8.10 1.16
N ILE A 64 5.81 -9.26 1.80
CA ILE A 64 6.31 -9.33 3.18
C ILE A 64 7.77 -8.89 3.25
N SER A 65 8.61 -9.35 2.32
CA SER A 65 10.01 -8.94 2.26
C SER A 65 10.13 -7.44 2.01
N CYS A 66 9.30 -6.91 1.10
CA CYS A 66 9.27 -5.48 0.83
C CYS A 66 8.84 -4.69 2.08
N LEU A 67 7.79 -5.15 2.76
CA LEU A 67 7.30 -4.51 3.99
C LEU A 67 8.40 -4.45 5.05
N ARG A 68 9.09 -5.58 5.27
CA ARG A 68 10.19 -5.62 6.24
C ARG A 68 11.31 -4.66 5.86
N ALA A 69 11.62 -4.57 4.56
CA ALA A 69 12.64 -3.64 4.09
C ALA A 69 12.22 -2.19 4.37
N LEU A 70 10.97 -1.85 4.09
CA LEU A 70 10.46 -0.49 4.36
C LEU A 70 10.49 -0.16 5.85
N ARG A 71 10.14 -1.12 6.70
CA ARG A 71 10.13 -0.91 8.15
C ARG A 71 11.54 -0.83 8.74
N GLY A 72 12.52 -1.41 8.06
CA GLY A 72 13.93 -1.27 8.45
C GLY A 72 14.56 0.04 8.02
N MET A 73 13.89 0.84 7.19
CA MET A 73 14.36 2.14 6.74
C MET A 73 13.89 3.23 7.70
N ASP A 74 14.73 4.25 7.88
CA ASP A 74 14.36 5.40 8.71
C ASP A 74 13.62 6.42 7.83
N LEU A 75 12.34 6.15 7.58
CA LEU A 75 11.51 6.98 6.73
C LEU A 75 10.68 7.97 7.55
N ASN A 76 10.68 9.22 7.11
CA ASN A 76 9.93 10.28 7.78
C ASN A 76 9.16 11.08 6.72
N PRO A 77 7.82 11.02 6.71
CA PRO A 77 7.00 10.27 7.67
C PRO A 77 7.11 8.76 7.48
N ARG A 78 6.77 8.01 8.55
CA ARG A 78 6.67 6.56 8.46
C ARG A 78 5.45 6.24 7.62
N PRO A 79 5.60 5.53 6.48
CA PRO A 79 4.45 5.29 5.63
C PRO A 79 3.45 4.32 6.27
N ILE A 80 2.18 4.61 6.05
CA ILE A 80 1.10 3.67 6.36
C ILE A 80 1.13 2.60 5.27
N VAL A 81 1.15 1.32 5.65
CA VAL A 81 1.18 0.22 4.68
C VAL A 81 -0.06 -0.65 4.83
N VAL A 82 -0.79 -0.81 3.74
CA VAL A 82 -1.92 -1.73 3.63
C VAL A 82 -1.51 -2.85 2.69
N MET A 83 -1.49 -4.09 3.20
CA MET A 83 -1.15 -5.27 2.40
C MET A 83 -2.36 -5.73 1.61
N CYS A 84 -2.16 -6.03 0.33
CA CYS A 84 -3.19 -6.58 -0.56
C CYS A 84 -2.94 -8.05 -0.77
N THR A 85 -3.94 -8.89 -0.54
CA THR A 85 -3.77 -10.33 -0.65
C THR A 85 -5.04 -10.97 -1.20
N THR A 86 -4.87 -12.09 -1.92
CA THR A 86 -5.98 -12.95 -2.31
C THR A 86 -6.25 -14.03 -1.26
N GLU A 87 -5.39 -14.12 -0.23
CA GLU A 87 -5.51 -15.13 0.81
C GLU A 87 -6.15 -14.53 2.05
N ASN A 88 -7.14 -15.25 2.60
CA ASN A 88 -7.93 -14.77 3.72
C ASN A 88 -7.69 -15.55 5.01
N GLY A 89 -6.63 -16.37 5.08
CA GLY A 89 -6.32 -17.12 6.27
C GLY A 89 -5.81 -16.22 7.40
N LEU A 90 -6.22 -16.52 8.63
CA LEU A 90 -5.77 -15.76 9.80
C LEU A 90 -4.24 -15.71 9.92
N ALA A 91 -3.56 -16.81 9.56
CA ALA A 91 -2.11 -16.85 9.63
C ALA A 91 -1.47 -15.81 8.73
N LYS A 92 -1.99 -15.62 7.51
CA LYS A 92 -1.48 -14.63 6.57
C LYS A 92 -1.74 -13.20 7.05
N ILE A 93 -2.95 -12.95 7.53
CA ILE A 93 -3.31 -11.64 8.09
C ILE A 93 -2.41 -11.30 9.26
N ARG A 94 -2.21 -12.27 10.16
CA ARG A 94 -1.36 -12.09 11.33
C ARG A 94 0.09 -11.82 10.93
N GLU A 95 0.61 -12.57 9.95
CA GLU A 95 1.97 -12.37 9.45
C GLU A 95 2.16 -10.95 8.93
N ALA A 96 1.19 -10.44 8.17
CA ALA A 96 1.27 -9.07 7.65
C ALA A 96 1.33 -8.06 8.79
N LEU A 97 0.41 -8.17 9.75
CA LEU A 97 0.35 -7.22 10.87
C LEU A 97 1.59 -7.30 11.76
N GLU A 98 2.07 -8.52 12.05
CA GLU A 98 3.27 -8.71 12.85
C GLU A 98 4.53 -8.21 12.14
N SER A 99 4.54 -8.21 10.80
CA SER A 99 5.65 -7.70 10.02
C SER A 99 5.63 -6.19 9.85
N GLY A 100 4.60 -5.53 10.34
CA GLY A 100 4.54 -4.07 10.37
C GLY A 100 3.51 -3.43 9.46
N ALA A 101 2.59 -4.21 8.86
CA ALA A 101 1.49 -3.64 8.11
C ALA A 101 0.50 -2.98 9.06
N ASP A 102 -0.08 -1.87 8.64
CA ASP A 102 -1.09 -1.18 9.45
C ASP A 102 -2.47 -1.78 9.25
N GLU A 103 -2.71 -2.37 8.08
CA GLU A 103 -3.98 -3.00 7.76
C GLU A 103 -3.77 -3.94 6.56
N TYR A 104 -4.81 -4.69 6.22
CA TYR A 104 -4.81 -5.56 5.04
C TYR A 104 -6.10 -5.34 4.25
N ILE A 105 -6.08 -5.69 2.97
CA ILE A 105 -7.25 -5.63 2.10
C ILE A 105 -7.26 -6.86 1.20
N MET A 106 -8.44 -7.45 1.02
CA MET A 106 -8.62 -8.63 0.17
C MET A 106 -8.83 -8.22 -1.27
N LYS A 107 -8.19 -8.93 -2.19
CA LYS A 107 -8.45 -8.80 -3.64
C LYS A 107 -9.51 -9.81 -4.06
N PRO A 108 -10.39 -9.46 -4.97
CA PRO A 108 -10.59 -8.13 -5.54
C PRO A 108 -11.33 -7.22 -4.57
N TYR A 109 -11.04 -5.93 -4.66
CA TYR A 109 -11.74 -4.92 -3.84
C TYR A 109 -12.30 -3.83 -4.75
N ASP A 110 -13.33 -3.15 -4.26
CA ASP A 110 -13.91 -2.02 -4.97
C ASP A 110 -13.60 -0.71 -4.23
N ARG A 111 -14.14 0.37 -4.74
CA ARG A 111 -13.90 1.70 -4.18
C ARG A 111 -14.33 1.79 -2.72
N GLU A 112 -15.49 1.22 -2.39
CA GLU A 112 -16.01 1.28 -1.01
C GLU A 112 -15.12 0.54 -0.02
N VAL A 113 -14.63 -0.64 -0.41
CA VAL A 113 -13.76 -1.43 0.45
C VAL A 113 -12.43 -0.71 0.68
N LEU A 114 -11.85 -0.15 -0.40
CA LEU A 114 -10.60 0.60 -0.27
C LEU A 114 -10.80 1.87 0.57
N LEU A 115 -11.89 2.59 0.34
CA LEU A 115 -12.21 3.79 1.12
C LEU A 115 -12.33 3.48 2.60
N ASP A 116 -12.99 2.38 2.96
CA ASP A 116 -13.11 1.95 4.36
C ASP A 116 -11.73 1.73 4.99
N LYS A 117 -10.83 1.05 4.28
CA LYS A 117 -9.47 0.80 4.79
C LYS A 117 -8.69 2.09 4.94
N LEU A 118 -8.78 3.00 3.99
CA LEU A 118 -8.10 4.28 4.08
C LEU A 118 -8.60 5.11 5.28
N ALA A 119 -9.89 5.05 5.54
CA ALA A 119 -10.47 5.72 6.70
C ALA A 119 -10.01 5.08 8.01
N GLN A 120 -9.94 3.74 8.06
CA GLN A 120 -9.48 3.01 9.25
C GLN A 120 -8.05 3.38 9.62
N VAL A 121 -7.19 3.61 8.64
CA VAL A 121 -5.79 3.97 8.89
C VAL A 121 -5.58 5.48 9.01
N GLY A 122 -6.64 6.26 8.91
CA GLY A 122 -6.57 7.70 9.14
C GLY A 122 -6.07 8.53 7.96
N LEU A 123 -5.98 7.93 6.76
CA LEU A 123 -5.49 8.66 5.59
C LEU A 123 -6.55 9.59 5.01
N VAL A 124 -7.81 9.22 5.09
CA VAL A 124 -8.94 10.02 4.64
C VAL A 124 -10.03 10.02 5.71
N GLU A 125 -10.91 11.00 5.63
CA GLU A 125 -12.09 11.04 6.47
C GLU A 125 -13.28 10.49 5.69
N ARG A 126 -14.07 9.67 6.36
CA ARG A 126 -15.30 9.16 5.76
C ARG A 126 -16.47 9.97 6.30
N ALA A 127 -17.16 10.62 5.37
CA ALA A 127 -18.33 11.44 5.72
C ALA A 127 -19.55 10.56 6.06
#